data_093976225e472c14878096bf0a316bb9
#
_entry.id   093976225e472c14878096bf0a316bb9
#
_cell.length_a   1.000
_cell.length_b   1.000
_cell.length_c   1.000
_cell.angle_alpha   90.00
_cell.angle_beta   90.00
_cell.angle_gamma   90.00
#
_symmetry.space_group_name_H-M   'P 1'
#
loop_
_entity.id
_entity.type
_entity.pdbx_description
1 polymer ?
#
loop_
_entity_poly.entity_id
_entity_poly.type
_entity_poly.pdbx_seq_one_letter_code
_entity_poly.pdbx_strand_id
1 'polypeptide(L)' 'MVTPEVMLVYLRRIGDLREDGDIKQTEIAKYLGVSQGTYSGYESGRVNIPLEALIKLADFYHVSVDYLLGRTDER' A
#
# COMPACT_ATOMS: atom_id res chain seq x y z
N MET A 1 -11.84 -12.32 -7.26
CA MET A 1 -11.80 -12.51 -5.79
C MET A 1 -10.35 -12.44 -5.32
N VAL A 2 -10.10 -11.70 -4.24
CA VAL A 2 -8.76 -11.60 -3.69
C VAL A 2 -8.48 -12.84 -2.84
N THR A 3 -7.41 -13.58 -3.15
CA THR A 3 -7.01 -14.74 -2.38
C THR A 3 -6.13 -14.30 -1.20
N PRO A 4 -5.98 -15.13 -0.14
CA PRO A 4 -5.06 -14.80 0.94
C PRO A 4 -3.63 -14.55 0.46
N GLU A 5 -3.17 -15.28 -0.56
CA GLU A 5 -1.83 -15.11 -1.12
C GLU A 5 -1.68 -13.73 -1.76
N VAL A 6 -2.67 -13.30 -2.55
CA VAL A 6 -2.66 -11.99 -3.19
C VAL A 6 -2.68 -10.89 -2.12
N MET A 7 -3.51 -11.05 -1.10
CA MET A 7 -3.59 -10.08 0.00
C MET A 7 -2.24 -9.94 0.70
N LEU A 8 -1.55 -11.06 0.99
CA LEU A 8 -0.25 -11.03 1.64
C LEU A 8 0.78 -10.29 0.79
N VAL A 9 0.75 -10.47 -0.53
CA VAL A 9 1.72 -9.81 -1.42
C VAL A 9 1.55 -8.30 -1.37
N TYR A 10 0.32 -7.77 -1.55
CA TYR A 10 0.18 -6.32 -1.58
C TYR A 10 0.41 -5.68 -0.22
N LEU A 11 0.03 -6.34 0.87
CA LEU A 11 0.32 -5.82 2.20
C LEU A 11 1.82 -5.68 2.42
N ARG A 12 2.58 -6.70 2.03
CA ARG A 12 4.04 -6.66 2.14
C ARG A 12 4.62 -5.55 1.27
N ARG A 13 4.16 -5.43 0.02
CA ARG A 13 4.74 -4.47 -0.91
C ARG A 13 4.54 -3.03 -0.48
N ILE A 14 3.36 -2.67 0.03
CA ILE A 14 3.15 -1.29 0.49
C ILE A 14 4.01 -0.98 1.71
N GLY A 15 4.16 -1.92 2.63
CA GLY A 15 5.02 -1.74 3.80
C GLY A 15 6.50 -1.67 3.41
N ASP A 16 6.94 -2.56 2.53
CA ASP A 16 8.34 -2.59 2.08
C ASP A 16 8.72 -1.30 1.35
N LEU A 17 7.84 -0.81 0.47
CA LEU A 17 8.11 0.45 -0.24
C LEU A 17 8.25 1.61 0.72
N ARG A 18 7.39 1.66 1.74
CA ARG A 18 7.45 2.72 2.73
C ARG A 18 8.74 2.64 3.55
N GLU A 19 9.09 1.45 4.00
CA GLU A 19 10.30 1.24 4.79
C GLU A 19 11.56 1.48 3.97
N ASP A 20 11.59 1.01 2.73
CA ASP A 20 12.72 1.23 1.82
C ASP A 20 12.94 2.73 1.56
N GLY A 21 11.87 3.51 1.49
CA GLY A 21 11.94 4.96 1.32
C GLY A 21 12.18 5.72 2.61
N ASP A 22 12.26 5.03 3.74
CA ASP A 22 12.44 5.64 5.06
C ASP A 22 11.33 6.64 5.37
N ILE A 23 10.10 6.30 5.01
CA ILE A 23 8.93 7.15 5.17
C ILE A 23 8.13 6.68 6.38
N LYS A 24 7.76 7.62 7.24
CA LYS A 24 6.93 7.29 8.41
C LYS A 24 5.49 7.05 8.01
N GLN A 25 4.78 6.20 8.75
CA GLN A 25 3.36 5.97 8.52
C GLN A 25 2.56 7.26 8.57
N THR A 26 2.93 8.18 9.46
CA THR A 26 2.24 9.47 9.56
C THR A 26 2.36 10.30 8.28
N GLU A 27 3.51 10.22 7.62
CA GLU A 27 3.74 10.96 6.38
C GLU A 27 2.86 10.42 5.24
N ILE A 28 2.85 9.11 5.06
CA ILE A 28 2.07 8.52 3.98
C ILE A 28 0.56 8.64 4.26
N ALA A 29 0.15 8.53 5.53
CA ALA A 29 -1.24 8.74 5.91
C ALA A 29 -1.71 10.15 5.55
N LYS A 30 -0.87 11.14 5.82
CA LYS A 30 -1.16 12.53 5.47
C LYS A 30 -1.32 12.70 3.96
N TYR A 31 -0.43 12.07 3.19
CA TYR A 31 -0.51 12.10 1.73
C TYR A 31 -1.83 11.51 1.23
N LEU A 32 -2.28 10.42 1.84
CA LEU A 32 -3.51 9.75 1.46
C LEU A 32 -4.77 10.44 2.01
N GLY A 33 -4.60 11.38 2.95
CA GLY A 33 -5.73 12.06 3.56
C GLY A 33 -6.47 11.22 4.60
N VAL A 34 -5.79 10.29 5.25
CA VAL A 34 -6.36 9.42 6.28
C VAL A 34 -5.57 9.54 7.57
N SER A 35 -6.13 9.03 8.68
CA SER A 35 -5.41 9.00 9.94
C SER A 35 -4.29 7.97 9.90
N GLN A 36 -3.29 8.15 10.77
CA GLN A 36 -2.19 7.19 10.89
C GLN A 36 -2.73 5.80 11.27
N GLY A 37 -3.74 5.75 12.15
CA GLY A 37 -4.34 4.49 12.53
C GLY A 37 -5.02 3.77 11.36
N THR A 38 -5.70 4.52 10.51
CA THR A 38 -6.33 3.96 9.31
C THR A 38 -5.26 3.42 8.36
N TYR A 39 -4.21 4.19 8.13
CA TYR A 39 -3.12 3.73 7.27
C TYR A 39 -2.44 2.49 7.85
N SER A 40 -2.19 2.47 9.17
CA SER A 40 -1.62 1.30 9.83
C SER A 40 -2.52 0.08 9.61
N GLY A 41 -3.84 0.28 9.61
CA GLY A 41 -4.80 -0.78 9.29
C GLY A 41 -4.65 -1.30 7.86
N TYR A 42 -4.27 -0.42 6.92
CA TYR A 42 -4.00 -0.85 5.55
C TYR A 42 -2.81 -1.80 5.50
N GLU A 43 -1.72 -1.47 6.17
CA GLU A 43 -0.52 -2.32 6.17
C GLU A 43 -0.74 -3.64 6.89
N SER A 44 -1.57 -3.67 7.91
CA SER A 44 -1.83 -4.87 8.69
C SER A 44 -2.94 -5.75 8.10
N GLY A 45 -3.68 -5.24 7.11
CA GLY A 45 -4.81 -5.95 6.54
C GLY A 45 -6.09 -5.84 7.36
N ARG A 46 -6.09 -5.08 8.48
CA ARG A 46 -7.27 -4.87 9.29
C ARG A 46 -8.31 -4.00 8.58
N VAL A 47 -7.85 -3.10 7.73
CA VAL A 47 -8.71 -2.20 6.97
C VAL A 47 -8.41 -2.39 5.49
N ASN A 48 -9.45 -2.54 4.68
CA ASN A 48 -9.28 -2.67 3.23
C ASN A 48 -8.85 -1.35 2.62
N ILE A 49 -7.89 -1.39 1.70
CA ILE A 49 -7.43 -0.19 1.00
C ILE A 49 -8.43 0.16 -0.09
N PRO A 50 -9.01 1.38 -0.08
CA PRO A 50 -9.85 1.81 -1.20
C PRO A 50 -9.03 1.90 -2.48
N LEU A 51 -9.69 1.70 -3.63
CA LEU A 51 -9.01 1.79 -4.92
C LEU A 51 -8.30 3.12 -5.10
N GLU A 52 -8.92 4.21 -4.68
CA GLU A 52 -8.34 5.55 -4.80
C GLU A 52 -7.03 5.66 -4.02
N ALA A 53 -6.97 5.11 -2.81
CA ALA A 53 -5.75 5.13 -2.02
C ALA A 53 -4.66 4.28 -2.66
N LEU A 54 -5.04 3.15 -3.26
CA LEU A 54 -4.10 2.27 -3.95
C LEU A 54 -3.47 2.98 -5.14
N ILE A 55 -4.27 3.71 -5.93
CA ILE A 55 -3.78 4.49 -7.06
C ILE A 55 -2.81 5.58 -6.58
N LYS A 56 -3.16 6.28 -5.49
CA LYS A 56 -2.28 7.31 -4.92
C LYS A 56 -0.96 6.73 -4.45
N LEU A 57 -0.98 5.54 -3.83
CA LEU A 57 0.25 4.88 -3.42
C LEU A 57 1.13 4.52 -4.62
N ALA A 58 0.53 4.00 -5.68
CA ALA A 58 1.26 3.68 -6.90
C ALA A 58 1.93 4.93 -7.48
N ASP A 59 1.20 6.03 -7.52
CA ASP A 59 1.75 7.31 -8.01
C ASP A 59 2.87 7.82 -7.12
N PHE A 60 2.70 7.72 -5.80
CA PHE A 60 3.69 8.21 -4.84
C PHE A 60 5.02 7.46 -4.99
N TYR A 61 4.96 6.15 -5.15
CA TYR A 61 6.16 5.31 -5.24
C TYR A 61 6.65 5.10 -6.67
N HIS A 62 5.97 5.67 -7.65
CA HIS A 62 6.29 5.50 -9.09
C HIS A 62 6.33 4.04 -9.50
N VAL A 63 5.33 3.28 -9.04
CA VAL A 63 5.14 1.88 -9.42
C VAL A 63 3.75 1.71 -9.99
N SER A 64 3.50 0.58 -10.66
CA SER A 64 2.18 0.29 -11.18
C SER A 64 1.28 -0.26 -10.07
N VAL A 65 -0.04 -0.10 -10.24
CA VAL A 65 -1.00 -0.75 -9.36
C VAL A 65 -0.86 -2.27 -9.47
N ASP A 66 -0.58 -2.78 -10.67
CA ASP A 66 -0.33 -4.21 -10.87
C ASP A 66 0.82 -4.71 -10.00
N TYR A 67 1.89 -3.93 -9.89
CA TYR A 67 3.00 -4.27 -9.02
C TYR A 67 2.53 -4.35 -7.56
N LEU A 68 1.78 -3.36 -7.11
CA LEU A 68 1.29 -3.36 -5.72
C LEU A 68 0.40 -4.57 -5.44
N LEU A 69 -0.41 -4.97 -6.41
CA LEU A 69 -1.32 -6.11 -6.27
C LEU A 69 -0.63 -7.47 -6.44
N GLY A 70 0.66 -7.48 -6.76
CA GLY A 70 1.38 -8.73 -6.95
C GLY A 70 1.10 -9.40 -8.28
N ARG A 71 0.52 -8.69 -9.25
CA ARG A 71 0.22 -9.23 -10.57
C ARG A 71 1.44 -9.23 -11.48
N THR A 72 2.46 -8.46 -11.12
CA THR A 72 3.73 -8.38 -11.83
C THR A 72 4.83 -8.08 -10.84
N ASP A 73 6.06 -8.47 -11.13
CA ASP A 73 7.25 -8.10 -10.36
C ASP A 73 7.93 -6.86 -10.95
N GLU A 74 7.43 -6.34 -12.04
CA GLU A 74 7.97 -5.14 -12.67
C GLU A 74 7.28 -3.91 -12.08
N ARG A 75 8.10 -2.98 -11.59
CA ARG A 75 7.60 -1.74 -11.04
C ARG A 75 7.15 -0.79 -12.16
#